data_4700692679d793d2ee76a441daa35467
#
_entry.id   4700692679d793d2ee76a441daa35467
#
_cell.length_a   1.000
_cell.length_b   1.000
_cell.length_c   1.000
_cell.angle_alpha   90.00
_cell.angle_beta   90.00
_cell.angle_gamma   90.00
#
_symmetry.space_group_name_H-M   'P 1'
#
loop_
_entity.id
_entity.type
_entity.pdbx_description
1 polymer ?
#
loop_
_entity_poly.entity_id
_entity_poly.type
_entity_poly.pdbx_seq_one_letter_code
_entity_poly.pdbx_strand_id
1 'polypeptide(L)'
;WTNKLLLDAGWGANLINKYGTRPNVSNHNQLIPVTELCLQGCAANGGIPGLAYRSIATAPFVSSYEADSRVWNWRASAAYVTGRSSLKVGYLGTQIVNHFARVRMNDQWMAYSFNNGVPFTFTQFVGPAMQNTHVQVHGLYAQEQWTMDRLTVSGAVRWDHTAGSFPEQTIGPNPFVPTQIVVAAAKGTRYDDITPRGAVVYDLFGNGKTAVKFNFGKYLAAADGSSITGGLTNPLARYVGTNSVGSGARTWTDANGNFAVDCYLNGVIPNTAVDNRASGGDFCGQGNLNFGNFVTPTTRYDPAILTGWGKRPYDWNFGWQVQQELLPRLSVEVGYFRRIFGNFAVTDNLAQNIFGT
;
A
#
# COMPACT_ATOMS: atom_id res chain seq x y z
N TRP A 1 40.74 -11.49 20.79
CA TRP A 1 39.78 -10.37 20.56
C TRP A 1 40.51 -9.07 20.89
N THR A 2 40.45 -8.09 20.05
CA THR A 2 41.05 -6.78 20.28
C THR A 2 39.95 -5.82 20.76
N ASN A 3 40.29 -4.87 21.61
CA ASN A 3 39.39 -3.80 22.04
C ASN A 3 39.03 -2.79 20.90
N LYS A 4 39.54 -3.04 19.69
CA LYS A 4 39.34 -2.20 18.50
C LYS A 4 38.29 -2.75 17.56
N LEU A 5 37.92 -4.03 17.67
CA LEU A 5 36.93 -4.67 16.81
C LEU A 5 35.64 -4.92 17.58
N LEU A 6 34.54 -4.36 17.09
CA LEU A 6 33.18 -4.60 17.57
C LEU A 6 32.37 -5.34 16.50
N LEU A 7 31.77 -6.45 16.90
CA LEU A 7 30.83 -7.21 16.07
C LEU A 7 29.42 -7.05 16.65
N ASP A 8 28.46 -6.77 15.79
CA ASP A 8 27.04 -6.69 16.15
C ASP A 8 26.25 -7.55 15.18
N ALA A 9 25.35 -8.38 15.71
CA ALA A 9 24.40 -9.13 14.93
C ALA A 9 23.06 -9.12 15.65
N GLY A 10 21.98 -9.05 14.88
CA GLY A 10 20.65 -9.04 15.43
C GLY A 10 19.64 -9.65 14.46
N TRP A 11 18.63 -10.26 15.04
CA TRP A 11 17.48 -10.78 14.33
C TRP A 11 16.21 -10.37 15.08
N GLY A 12 15.14 -10.10 14.35
CA GLY A 12 13.84 -9.78 14.93
C GLY A 12 12.73 -10.18 14.01
N ALA A 13 11.59 -10.52 14.58
CA ALA A 13 10.37 -10.80 13.86
C ALA A 13 9.24 -9.94 14.42
N ASN A 14 8.43 -9.41 13.51
CA ASN A 14 7.16 -8.77 13.83
C ASN A 14 6.06 -9.58 13.14
N LEU A 15 5.27 -10.28 13.91
CA LEU A 15 4.19 -11.14 13.46
C LEU A 15 2.87 -10.49 13.87
N ILE A 16 2.16 -9.94 12.90
CA ILE A 16 0.90 -9.23 13.11
C ILE A 16 -0.21 -10.09 12.53
N ASN A 17 -0.98 -10.74 13.39
CA ASN A 17 -2.22 -11.38 13.02
C ASN A 17 -3.37 -10.46 13.42
N LYS A 18 -3.91 -9.74 12.42
CA LYS A 18 -5.11 -8.94 12.61
C LYS A 18 -6.31 -9.77 12.18
N TYR A 19 -7.02 -10.28 13.14
CA TYR A 19 -8.38 -10.76 12.92
C TYR A 19 -9.30 -9.56 13.07
N GLY A 20 -9.96 -9.16 12.00
CA GLY A 20 -11.04 -8.18 12.12
C GLY A 20 -12.07 -8.71 13.09
N THR A 21 -12.45 -7.91 14.06
CA THR A 21 -13.54 -8.25 14.96
C THR A 21 -14.82 -8.37 14.14
N ARG A 22 -15.21 -9.59 13.83
CA ARG A 22 -16.59 -9.83 13.41
C ARG A 22 -17.48 -9.38 14.56
N PRO A 23 -18.50 -8.56 14.31
CA PRO A 23 -19.48 -8.28 15.35
C PRO A 23 -19.98 -9.60 15.89
N ASN A 24 -19.96 -9.76 17.21
CA ASN A 24 -20.42 -10.96 17.87
C ASN A 24 -21.96 -11.02 17.86
N VAL A 25 -22.54 -11.10 16.67
CA VAL A 25 -23.95 -11.31 16.43
C VAL A 25 -24.15 -12.69 15.85
N SER A 26 -25.04 -13.45 16.40
CA SER A 26 -25.28 -14.85 16.09
C SER A 26 -25.58 -15.13 14.60
N ASN A 27 -25.97 -14.13 13.82
CA ASN A 27 -26.38 -14.26 12.40
C ASN A 27 -25.65 -13.27 11.48
N HIS A 28 -24.44 -12.83 11.82
CA HIS A 28 -23.74 -11.81 11.04
C HIS A 28 -23.50 -12.20 9.57
N ASN A 29 -23.33 -13.48 9.27
CA ASN A 29 -23.13 -13.96 7.91
C ASN A 29 -24.40 -13.86 7.05
N GLN A 30 -25.57 -13.80 7.66
CA GLN A 30 -26.86 -13.68 6.99
C GLN A 30 -27.34 -12.22 6.85
N LEU A 31 -26.71 -11.31 7.60
CA LEU A 31 -27.08 -9.90 7.55
C LEU A 31 -26.50 -9.21 6.34
N ILE A 32 -27.36 -8.78 5.44
CA ILE A 32 -26.97 -7.92 4.32
C ILE A 32 -27.01 -6.48 4.81
N PRO A 33 -25.90 -5.73 4.77
CA PRO A 33 -25.87 -4.33 5.18
C PRO A 33 -26.75 -3.49 4.26
N VAL A 34 -27.49 -2.55 4.83
CA VAL A 34 -28.38 -1.63 4.11
C VAL A 34 -27.98 -0.21 4.45
N THR A 35 -27.77 0.63 3.42
CA THR A 35 -27.43 2.04 3.57
C THR A 35 -28.51 2.90 2.94
N GLU A 36 -28.97 3.94 3.63
CA GLU A 36 -29.90 4.93 3.12
C GLU A 36 -29.17 5.94 2.21
N LEU A 37 -29.60 6.07 0.96
CA LEU A 37 -29.01 7.02 0.00
C LEU A 37 -29.59 8.42 0.14
N CYS A 38 -30.87 8.53 0.49
CA CYS A 38 -31.53 9.81 0.69
C CYS A 38 -31.41 10.76 -0.53
N LEU A 39 -31.69 10.27 -1.74
CA LEU A 39 -31.37 10.98 -2.99
C LEU A 39 -32.21 12.23 -3.24
N GLN A 40 -33.52 12.21 -2.93
CA GLN A 40 -34.42 13.38 -3.10
C GLN A 40 -35.48 13.43 -2.01
N GLY A 41 -35.61 14.57 -1.37
CA GLY A 41 -36.67 14.81 -0.40
C GLY A 41 -36.60 14.00 0.89
N CYS A 42 -35.62 13.17 1.03
CA CYS A 42 -35.45 12.25 2.15
C CYS A 42 -35.28 13.00 3.49
N ALA A 43 -34.49 14.03 3.53
CA ALA A 43 -34.28 14.83 4.75
C ALA A 43 -35.58 15.56 5.17
N ALA A 44 -36.38 16.00 4.20
CA ALA A 44 -37.71 16.62 4.45
C ALA A 44 -38.73 15.62 5.05
N ASN A 45 -38.53 14.33 4.79
CA ASN A 45 -39.33 13.23 5.32
C ASN A 45 -38.70 12.53 6.53
N GLY A 46 -37.68 13.15 7.16
CA GLY A 46 -37.01 12.59 8.35
C GLY A 46 -35.98 11.51 8.03
N GLY A 47 -35.58 11.33 6.76
CA GLY A 47 -34.55 10.41 6.39
C GLY A 47 -33.14 10.91 6.77
N ILE A 48 -32.25 10.01 7.09
CA ILE A 48 -30.87 10.29 7.45
C ILE A 48 -29.94 9.72 6.38
N PRO A 49 -29.25 10.58 5.59
CA PRO A 49 -28.30 10.11 4.61
C PRO A 49 -27.21 9.25 5.24
N GLY A 50 -26.88 8.11 4.61
CA GLY A 50 -25.86 7.20 5.09
C GLY A 50 -26.25 6.37 6.31
N LEU A 51 -27.52 6.43 6.76
CA LEU A 51 -28.00 5.58 7.85
C LEU A 51 -27.85 4.11 7.49
N ALA A 52 -27.27 3.33 8.39
CA ALA A 52 -27.13 1.88 8.24
C ALA A 52 -28.26 1.17 9.00
N TYR A 53 -29.13 0.47 8.28
CA TYR A 53 -30.28 -0.20 8.89
C TYR A 53 -29.94 -1.57 9.49
N ARG A 54 -29.02 -2.34 8.87
CA ARG A 54 -28.73 -3.73 9.26
C ARG A 54 -27.27 -4.00 9.56
N SER A 55 -26.46 -2.98 9.64
CA SER A 55 -25.02 -3.12 9.92
C SER A 55 -24.57 -2.03 10.87
N ILE A 56 -23.62 -2.36 11.73
CA ILE A 56 -22.92 -1.37 12.56
C ILE A 56 -21.90 -0.56 11.78
N ALA A 57 -21.65 -0.90 10.52
CA ALA A 57 -20.74 -0.17 9.64
C ALA A 57 -21.51 0.40 8.45
N THR A 58 -21.36 1.69 8.21
CA THR A 58 -21.89 2.42 7.07
C THR A 58 -21.23 2.03 5.75
N ALA A 59 -20.07 1.36 5.82
CA ALA A 59 -19.37 0.88 4.63
C ALA A 59 -19.76 -0.57 4.32
N PRO A 60 -20.00 -0.90 3.04
CA PRO A 60 -20.21 -2.28 2.60
C PRO A 60 -18.97 -3.17 2.81
N PHE A 61 -17.94 -2.61 3.33
CA PHE A 61 -16.65 -3.21 3.63
C PHE A 61 -16.43 -3.30 5.13
N VAL A 62 -17.19 -4.09 5.83
CA VAL A 62 -16.59 -4.64 7.02
C VAL A 62 -15.72 -5.79 6.53
N SER A 63 -14.56 -5.42 6.12
CA SER A 63 -13.48 -6.37 5.95
C SER A 63 -13.26 -7.03 7.30
N SER A 64 -13.73 -8.25 7.45
CA SER A 64 -13.07 -9.14 8.37
C SER A 64 -11.67 -9.32 7.78
N TYR A 65 -10.75 -8.51 8.25
CA TYR A 65 -9.36 -8.63 7.85
C TYR A 65 -8.79 -9.84 8.57
N GLU A 66 -8.65 -10.92 7.87
CA GLU A 66 -7.58 -11.82 8.20
C GLU A 66 -6.34 -11.24 7.50
N ALA A 67 -5.65 -10.37 8.19
CA ALA A 67 -4.38 -9.88 7.72
C ALA A 67 -3.30 -10.56 8.54
N ASP A 68 -2.52 -11.39 7.88
CA ASP A 68 -1.30 -11.94 8.43
C ASP A 68 -0.13 -11.17 7.78
N SER A 69 0.54 -10.36 8.58
CA SER A 69 1.74 -9.64 8.15
C SER A 69 2.93 -10.14 8.95
N ARG A 70 3.88 -10.72 8.28
CA ARG A 70 5.11 -11.24 8.86
C ARG A 70 6.29 -10.46 8.33
N VAL A 71 7.01 -9.84 9.24
CA VAL A 71 8.22 -9.09 8.92
C VAL A 71 9.38 -9.69 9.70
N TRP A 72 10.37 -10.17 8.98
CA TRP A 72 11.63 -10.63 9.55
C TRP A 72 12.71 -9.62 9.19
N ASN A 73 13.51 -9.26 10.20
CA ASN A 73 14.65 -8.37 10.03
C ASN A 73 15.87 -9.04 10.58
N TRP A 74 17.00 -8.88 9.89
CA TRP A 74 18.29 -9.30 10.39
C TRP A 74 19.35 -8.29 10.02
N ARG A 75 20.36 -8.20 10.85
CA ARG A 75 21.49 -7.33 10.63
C ARG A 75 22.77 -7.99 11.11
N ALA A 76 23.86 -7.66 10.45
CA ALA A 76 25.20 -7.99 10.90
C ALA A 76 26.14 -6.83 10.57
N SER A 77 27.03 -6.48 11.48
CA SER A 77 28.02 -5.45 11.22
C SER A 77 29.31 -5.72 11.98
N ALA A 78 30.41 -5.23 11.40
CA ALA A 78 31.70 -5.17 12.02
C ALA A 78 32.20 -3.73 12.01
N ALA A 79 32.66 -3.24 13.16
CA ALA A 79 33.25 -1.93 13.29
C ALA A 79 34.69 -2.07 13.81
N TYR A 80 35.62 -1.39 13.16
CA TYR A 80 37.02 -1.31 13.56
C TYR A 80 37.36 0.13 13.90
N VAL A 81 37.73 0.34 15.16
CA VAL A 81 37.97 1.68 15.70
C VAL A 81 39.45 1.81 16.07
N THR A 82 40.09 2.83 15.52
CA THR A 82 41.43 3.27 15.89
C THR A 82 41.35 4.68 16.46
N GLY A 83 42.47 5.25 16.97
CA GLY A 83 42.43 6.58 17.59
C GLY A 83 41.87 7.70 16.70
N ARG A 84 41.97 7.58 15.37
CA ARG A 84 41.53 8.62 14.40
C ARG A 84 40.51 8.15 13.38
N SER A 85 40.30 6.83 13.27
CA SER A 85 39.47 6.20 12.23
C SER A 85 38.45 5.25 12.85
N SER A 86 37.23 5.27 12.33
CA SER A 86 36.16 4.36 12.70
C SER A 86 35.48 3.84 11.42
N LEU A 87 35.95 2.66 10.97
CA LEU A 87 35.37 1.95 9.83
C LEU A 87 34.27 1.01 10.31
N LYS A 88 33.08 1.07 9.66
CA LYS A 88 32.02 0.11 9.89
C LYS A 88 31.49 -0.43 8.56
N VAL A 89 31.41 -1.75 8.46
CA VAL A 89 30.77 -2.44 7.35
C VAL A 89 29.59 -3.26 7.88
N GLY A 90 28.53 -3.39 7.11
CA GLY A 90 27.40 -4.14 7.58
C GLY A 90 26.42 -4.52 6.49
N TYR A 91 25.54 -5.42 6.88
CA TYR A 91 24.46 -5.96 6.07
C TYR A 91 23.13 -5.86 6.83
N LEU A 92 22.08 -5.52 6.12
CA LEU A 92 20.69 -5.48 6.58
C LEU A 92 19.83 -6.31 5.64
N GLY A 93 18.95 -7.12 6.20
CA GLY A 93 17.97 -7.85 5.42
C GLY A 93 16.59 -7.70 6.03
N THR A 94 15.59 -7.62 5.18
CA THR A 94 14.18 -7.62 5.59
C THR A 94 13.40 -8.50 4.63
N GLN A 95 12.58 -9.39 5.18
CA GLN A 95 11.57 -10.11 4.42
C GLN A 95 10.20 -9.78 4.96
N ILE A 96 9.30 -9.42 4.08
CA ILE A 96 7.91 -9.10 4.38
C ILE A 96 7.03 -10.07 3.62
N VAL A 97 6.13 -10.72 4.32
CA VAL A 97 5.07 -11.57 3.75
C VAL A 97 3.75 -11.02 4.28
N ASN A 98 2.97 -10.47 3.38
CA ASN A 98 1.64 -9.96 3.69
C ASN A 98 0.59 -10.85 3.03
N HIS A 99 -0.29 -11.40 3.84
CA HIS A 99 -1.52 -12.04 3.43
C HIS A 99 -2.68 -11.16 3.87
N PHE A 100 -3.47 -10.72 2.92
CA PHE A 100 -4.57 -9.82 3.17
C PHE A 100 -5.85 -10.40 2.60
N ALA A 101 -6.64 -11.05 3.46
CA ALA A 101 -7.91 -11.63 3.04
C ALA A 101 -8.99 -10.55 2.97
N ARG A 102 -9.61 -10.42 1.81
CA ARG A 102 -10.86 -9.68 1.65
C ARG A 102 -12.02 -10.66 1.78
N VAL A 103 -12.55 -10.78 2.97
CA VAL A 103 -13.74 -11.57 3.27
C VAL A 103 -14.87 -10.61 3.57
N ARG A 104 -16.03 -10.86 2.98
CA ARG A 104 -17.25 -10.07 3.24
C ARG A 104 -17.98 -10.58 4.47
N MET A 105 -18.77 -9.69 5.08
CA MET A 105 -19.51 -10.02 6.30
C MET A 105 -20.71 -10.93 6.10
N ASN A 106 -21.16 -11.14 4.87
CA ASN A 106 -22.33 -11.97 4.58
C ASN A 106 -22.06 -12.99 3.48
N ASP A 107 -22.76 -14.11 3.56
CA ASP A 107 -22.60 -15.23 2.63
C ASP A 107 -23.19 -14.94 1.24
N GLN A 108 -24.02 -13.90 1.14
CA GLN A 108 -24.63 -13.48 -0.12
C GLN A 108 -23.75 -12.58 -0.97
N TRP A 109 -22.64 -12.08 -0.41
CA TRP A 109 -21.72 -11.18 -1.13
C TRP A 109 -22.38 -9.92 -1.68
N MET A 110 -23.38 -9.41 -0.94
CA MET A 110 -24.19 -8.26 -1.31
C MET A 110 -24.20 -7.18 -0.23
N ALA A 111 -24.50 -5.95 -0.64
CA ALA A 111 -24.96 -4.87 0.21
C ALA A 111 -26.13 -4.17 -0.48
N TYR A 112 -27.08 -3.68 0.30
CA TYR A 112 -28.25 -2.98 -0.21
C TYR A 112 -28.11 -1.48 -0.01
N SER A 113 -28.72 -0.73 -0.90
CA SER A 113 -28.98 0.70 -0.71
C SER A 113 -30.47 0.97 -0.90
N PHE A 114 -31.02 1.67 0.08
CA PHE A 114 -32.41 2.09 0.06
C PHE A 114 -32.50 3.59 -0.26
N ASN A 115 -33.60 4.00 -0.81
CA ASN A 115 -33.94 5.41 -1.01
C ASN A 115 -35.29 5.69 -0.37
N ASN A 116 -35.28 6.53 0.67
CA ASN A 116 -36.49 6.81 1.49
C ASN A 116 -37.09 5.53 2.12
N GLY A 117 -36.25 4.63 2.59
CA GLY A 117 -36.67 3.37 3.20
C GLY A 117 -37.14 2.28 2.19
N VAL A 118 -37.10 2.57 0.90
CA VAL A 118 -37.51 1.64 -0.17
C VAL A 118 -36.26 1.02 -0.82
N PRO A 119 -36.23 -0.30 -1.06
CA PRO A 119 -35.17 -0.93 -1.84
C PRO A 119 -34.94 -0.24 -3.18
N PHE A 120 -33.66 0.10 -3.46
CA PHE A 120 -33.32 0.88 -4.65
C PHE A 120 -32.20 0.25 -5.48
N THR A 121 -31.10 -0.13 -4.83
CA THR A 121 -30.01 -0.84 -5.48
C THR A 121 -29.45 -1.92 -4.57
N PHE A 122 -28.82 -2.92 -5.16
CA PHE A 122 -27.92 -3.80 -4.46
C PHE A 122 -26.55 -3.77 -5.11
N THR A 123 -25.51 -3.92 -4.31
CA THR A 123 -24.13 -4.01 -4.76
C THR A 123 -23.67 -5.43 -4.59
N GLN A 124 -23.24 -6.04 -5.68
CA GLN A 124 -22.62 -7.37 -5.69
C GLN A 124 -21.12 -7.25 -5.59
N PHE A 125 -20.44 -8.26 -5.04
CA PHE A 125 -19.02 -8.23 -4.80
C PHE A 125 -18.31 -9.48 -5.28
N VAL A 126 -17.10 -9.29 -5.79
CA VAL A 126 -16.19 -10.39 -6.13
C VAL A 126 -15.44 -10.83 -4.87
N GLY A 127 -15.37 -12.10 -4.62
CA GLY A 127 -14.65 -12.69 -3.50
C GLY A 127 -15.10 -14.12 -3.19
N PRO A 128 -14.58 -14.74 -2.12
CA PRO A 128 -13.45 -14.29 -1.29
C PRO A 128 -12.17 -14.11 -2.09
N ALA A 129 -11.30 -13.21 -1.64
CA ALA A 129 -10.02 -12.98 -2.29
C ALA A 129 -8.92 -12.82 -1.24
N MET A 130 -7.81 -13.52 -1.44
CA MET A 130 -6.60 -13.40 -0.64
C MET A 130 -5.55 -12.65 -1.43
N GLN A 131 -5.22 -11.45 -0.99
CA GLN A 131 -4.17 -10.66 -1.61
C GLN A 131 -2.84 -10.95 -0.93
N ASN A 132 -1.91 -11.54 -1.66
CA ASN A 132 -0.61 -11.93 -1.14
C ASN A 132 0.49 -11.08 -1.76
N THR A 133 1.40 -10.59 -0.92
CA THR A 133 2.55 -9.80 -1.37
C THR A 133 3.79 -10.24 -0.59
N HIS A 134 4.85 -10.55 -1.30
CA HIS A 134 6.16 -10.85 -0.73
C HIS A 134 7.14 -9.76 -1.12
N VAL A 135 7.89 -9.25 -0.16
CA VAL A 135 8.94 -8.24 -0.39
C VAL A 135 10.22 -8.68 0.28
N GLN A 136 11.32 -8.54 -0.43
CA GLN A 136 12.67 -8.75 0.07
C GLN A 136 13.46 -7.46 -0.09
N VAL A 137 14.16 -7.08 0.97
CA VAL A 137 15.05 -5.93 0.98
C VAL A 137 16.39 -6.37 1.52
N HIS A 138 17.46 -6.06 0.80
CA HIS A 138 18.84 -6.31 1.19
C HIS A 138 19.64 -5.03 1.10
N GLY A 139 20.46 -4.74 2.08
CA GLY A 139 21.34 -3.57 2.08
C GLY A 139 22.74 -3.93 2.56
N LEU A 140 23.75 -3.62 1.75
CA LEU A 140 25.15 -3.67 2.15
C LEU A 140 25.66 -2.24 2.29
N TYR A 141 26.40 -1.95 3.35
CA TYR A 141 26.94 -0.63 3.55
C TYR A 141 28.37 -0.65 4.11
N ALA A 142 29.11 0.38 3.77
CA ALA A 142 30.37 0.73 4.39
C ALA A 142 30.33 2.21 4.77
N GLN A 143 30.84 2.52 5.95
CA GLN A 143 30.99 3.88 6.43
C GLN A 143 32.32 4.06 7.14
N GLU A 144 32.89 5.23 6.99
CA GLU A 144 34.15 5.62 7.60
C GLU A 144 34.03 7.01 8.20
N GLN A 145 34.61 7.20 9.36
CA GLN A 145 34.79 8.50 9.99
C GLN A 145 36.24 8.70 10.37
N TRP A 146 36.79 9.78 9.91
CA TRP A 146 38.13 10.23 10.21
C TRP A 146 38.13 11.52 11.02
N THR A 147 38.88 11.54 12.11
CA THR A 147 39.09 12.75 12.90
C THR A 147 40.61 13.07 12.91
N MET A 148 40.95 14.22 12.31
CA MET A 148 42.30 14.73 12.18
C MET A 148 42.34 16.15 12.76
N ASP A 149 42.86 16.27 13.98
CA ASP A 149 42.98 17.54 14.69
C ASP A 149 41.71 18.39 14.64
N ARG A 150 41.61 19.31 13.68
CA ARG A 150 40.46 20.24 13.49
C ARG A 150 39.43 19.76 12.50
N LEU A 151 39.70 18.68 11.77
CA LEU A 151 38.86 18.19 10.68
C LEU A 151 38.28 16.83 11.01
N THR A 152 36.95 16.72 10.91
CA THR A 152 36.28 15.42 10.92
C THR A 152 35.59 15.23 9.57
N VAL A 153 35.94 14.12 8.90
CA VAL A 153 35.33 13.70 7.63
C VAL A 153 34.59 12.40 7.86
N SER A 154 33.37 12.31 7.42
CA SER A 154 32.63 11.05 7.39
C SER A 154 32.09 10.78 5.99
N GLY A 155 32.14 9.52 5.58
CA GLY A 155 31.62 9.04 4.31
C GLY A 155 30.94 7.71 4.47
N ALA A 156 29.91 7.47 3.70
CA ALA A 156 29.21 6.19 3.64
C ALA A 156 28.71 5.92 2.24
N VAL A 157 28.71 4.65 1.88
CA VAL A 157 28.03 4.14 0.68
C VAL A 157 27.18 2.95 1.07
N ARG A 158 25.98 2.88 0.50
CA ARG A 158 25.09 1.75 0.69
C ARG A 158 24.54 1.31 -0.65
N TRP A 159 24.58 0.01 -0.87
CA TRP A 159 23.81 -0.64 -1.92
C TRP A 159 22.53 -1.22 -1.33
N ASP A 160 21.41 -0.97 -1.99
CA ASP A 160 20.09 -1.47 -1.64
C ASP A 160 19.53 -2.29 -2.79
N HIS A 161 19.10 -3.51 -2.50
CA HIS A 161 18.32 -4.35 -3.39
C HIS A 161 16.92 -4.55 -2.81
N THR A 162 15.88 -4.29 -3.61
CA THR A 162 14.48 -4.52 -3.22
C THR A 162 13.79 -5.31 -4.31
N ALA A 163 13.11 -6.39 -3.95
CA ALA A 163 12.34 -7.22 -4.87
C ALA A 163 10.97 -7.55 -4.29
N GLY A 164 9.93 -7.31 -5.09
CA GLY A 164 8.56 -7.72 -4.81
C GLY A 164 8.12 -8.90 -5.65
N SER A 165 7.21 -9.71 -5.13
CA SER A 165 6.55 -10.78 -5.87
C SER A 165 5.15 -11.06 -5.32
N PHE A 166 4.31 -11.61 -6.18
CA PHE A 166 2.96 -12.03 -5.87
C PHE A 166 2.88 -13.52 -6.17
N PRO A 167 2.62 -14.39 -5.18
CA PRO A 167 2.34 -15.80 -5.43
C PRO A 167 1.03 -15.94 -6.20
N GLU A 168 0.71 -17.15 -6.63
CA GLU A 168 -0.61 -17.44 -7.16
C GLU A 168 -1.69 -17.08 -6.14
N GLN A 169 -2.78 -16.48 -6.62
CA GLN A 169 -3.88 -15.96 -5.81
C GLN A 169 -5.20 -16.43 -6.41
N THR A 170 -6.23 -16.52 -5.58
CA THR A 170 -7.54 -16.98 -6.03
C THR A 170 -8.64 -16.00 -5.65
N ILE A 171 -9.71 -15.98 -6.44
CA ILE A 171 -10.94 -15.22 -6.19
C ILE A 171 -12.12 -16.16 -6.32
N GLY A 172 -13.06 -16.08 -5.39
CA GLY A 172 -14.25 -16.92 -5.37
C GLY A 172 -13.98 -18.35 -4.91
N PRO A 173 -14.96 -19.26 -5.09
CA PRO A 173 -16.28 -18.99 -5.72
C PRO A 173 -17.23 -18.22 -4.79
N ASN A 174 -18.26 -17.61 -5.38
CA ASN A 174 -19.44 -17.07 -4.71
C ASN A 174 -20.63 -17.04 -5.67
N PRO A 175 -21.87 -16.65 -5.25
CA PRO A 175 -23.04 -16.67 -6.13
C PRO A 175 -22.93 -15.83 -7.42
N PHE A 176 -22.05 -14.81 -7.44
CA PHE A 176 -21.81 -13.96 -8.59
C PHE A 176 -20.63 -14.38 -9.44
N VAL A 177 -19.73 -15.17 -8.86
CA VAL A 177 -18.52 -15.73 -9.50
C VAL A 177 -18.47 -17.22 -9.14
N PRO A 178 -19.30 -18.04 -9.77
CA PRO A 178 -19.48 -19.45 -9.38
C PRO A 178 -18.25 -20.32 -9.66
N THR A 179 -17.41 -19.88 -10.58
CA THR A 179 -16.14 -20.56 -10.88
C THR A 179 -14.99 -19.81 -10.24
N GLN A 180 -14.13 -20.52 -9.53
CA GLN A 180 -12.93 -19.92 -8.94
C GLN A 180 -12.04 -19.34 -10.06
N ILE A 181 -11.63 -18.09 -9.85
CA ILE A 181 -10.67 -17.41 -10.74
C ILE A 181 -9.28 -17.59 -10.13
N VAL A 182 -8.35 -18.11 -10.92
CA VAL A 182 -6.94 -18.25 -10.55
C VAL A 182 -6.15 -17.12 -11.18
N VAL A 183 -5.46 -16.35 -10.36
CA VAL A 183 -4.57 -15.27 -10.77
C VAL A 183 -3.14 -15.76 -10.63
N ALA A 184 -2.48 -15.96 -11.76
CA ALA A 184 -1.13 -16.51 -11.79
C ALA A 184 -0.12 -15.66 -11.00
N ALA A 185 0.90 -16.31 -10.48
CA ALA A 185 2.02 -15.66 -9.81
C ALA A 185 2.68 -14.60 -10.72
N ALA A 186 3.09 -13.50 -10.15
CA ALA A 186 3.70 -12.38 -10.86
C ALA A 186 4.87 -11.77 -10.09
N LYS A 187 5.78 -11.17 -10.84
CA LYS A 187 6.85 -10.34 -10.25
C LYS A 187 6.34 -8.92 -9.99
N GLY A 188 6.71 -8.37 -8.85
CA GLY A 188 6.51 -6.96 -8.53
C GLY A 188 7.69 -6.09 -9.00
N THR A 189 7.88 -4.98 -8.32
CA THR A 189 9.01 -4.09 -8.57
C THR A 189 10.33 -4.71 -8.12
N ARG A 190 11.42 -4.37 -8.81
CA ARG A 190 12.76 -4.83 -8.44
C ARG A 190 13.80 -3.77 -8.74
N TYR A 191 14.47 -3.29 -7.71
CA TYR A 191 15.41 -2.19 -7.80
C TYR A 191 16.75 -2.51 -7.17
N ASP A 192 17.79 -1.97 -7.79
CA ASP A 192 19.14 -1.89 -7.26
C ASP A 192 19.56 -0.43 -7.22
N ASP A 193 20.05 0.04 -6.09
CA ASP A 193 20.39 1.44 -5.87
C ASP A 193 21.68 1.59 -5.08
N ILE A 194 22.39 2.68 -5.37
CA ILE A 194 23.54 3.12 -4.56
C ILE A 194 23.21 4.48 -3.97
N THR A 195 23.44 4.60 -2.65
CA THR A 195 23.19 5.81 -1.87
C THR A 195 24.44 6.27 -1.14
N PRO A 196 25.20 7.22 -1.72
CA PRO A 196 26.33 7.84 -1.03
C PRO A 196 25.84 8.89 -0.03
N ARG A 197 26.61 9.06 1.05
CA ARG A 197 26.42 10.10 2.07
C ARG A 197 27.78 10.57 2.55
N GLY A 198 27.90 11.83 2.92
CA GLY A 198 29.12 12.35 3.48
C GLY A 198 28.88 13.60 4.32
N ALA A 199 29.80 13.85 5.23
CA ALA A 199 29.84 15.08 6.00
C ALA A 199 31.28 15.49 6.31
N VAL A 200 31.47 16.79 6.42
CA VAL A 200 32.74 17.41 6.83
C VAL A 200 32.43 18.40 7.95
N VAL A 201 33.18 18.34 9.03
CA VAL A 201 33.14 19.30 10.13
C VAL A 201 34.55 19.83 10.34
N TYR A 202 34.71 21.16 10.30
CA TYR A 202 35.97 21.81 10.48
C TYR A 202 35.90 22.86 11.59
N ASP A 203 36.77 22.72 12.60
CA ASP A 203 36.98 23.74 13.63
C ASP A 203 37.85 24.85 13.04
N LEU A 204 37.22 25.98 12.69
CA LEU A 204 37.82 27.04 11.89
C LEU A 204 39.05 27.66 12.57
N PHE A 205 39.01 27.84 13.88
CA PHE A 205 40.06 28.50 14.64
C PHE A 205 40.86 27.53 15.55
N GLY A 206 40.46 26.26 15.64
CA GLY A 206 41.12 25.23 16.45
C GLY A 206 40.90 25.43 17.96
N ASN A 207 39.91 26.20 18.35
CA ASN A 207 39.57 26.46 19.75
C ASN A 207 38.23 25.85 20.17
N GLY A 208 37.59 25.07 19.30
CA GLY A 208 36.32 24.42 19.54
C GLY A 208 35.12 25.34 19.54
N LYS A 209 35.28 26.65 19.24
CA LYS A 209 34.21 27.64 19.34
C LYS A 209 33.49 27.90 18.02
N THR A 210 34.18 27.69 16.88
CA THR A 210 33.60 27.95 15.56
C THR A 210 33.73 26.70 14.69
N ALA A 211 32.62 26.09 14.34
CA ALA A 211 32.57 24.95 13.45
C ALA A 211 31.85 25.28 12.16
N VAL A 212 32.48 24.94 11.02
CA VAL A 212 31.85 24.92 9.70
C VAL A 212 31.52 23.48 9.35
N LYS A 213 30.28 23.24 8.98
CA LYS A 213 29.76 21.89 8.68
C LYS A 213 29.19 21.86 7.27
N PHE A 214 29.50 20.79 6.57
CA PHE A 214 28.89 20.46 5.29
C PHE A 214 28.45 19.01 5.30
N ASN A 215 27.25 18.73 4.79
CA ASN A 215 26.78 17.36 4.62
C ASN A 215 26.02 17.20 3.31
N PHE A 216 26.04 15.98 2.79
CA PHE A 216 25.23 15.59 1.66
C PHE A 216 24.80 14.14 1.80
N GLY A 217 23.69 13.80 1.14
CA GLY A 217 23.25 12.41 1.10
C GLY A 217 22.15 12.19 0.07
N LYS A 218 22.20 11.01 -0.56
CA LYS A 218 21.15 10.50 -1.42
C LYS A 218 20.22 9.60 -0.59
N TYR A 219 18.91 9.85 -0.70
CA TYR A 219 17.87 9.08 -0.03
C TYR A 219 16.89 8.57 -1.07
N LEU A 220 16.37 7.36 -0.86
CA LEU A 220 15.47 6.70 -1.78
C LEU A 220 14.04 6.74 -1.23
N ALA A 221 13.08 6.90 -2.11
CA ALA A 221 11.69 6.66 -1.75
C ALA A 221 11.49 5.21 -1.31
N ALA A 222 10.59 4.99 -0.36
CA ALA A 222 10.24 3.64 0.07
C ALA A 222 9.71 2.84 -1.11
N ALA A 223 10.18 1.60 -1.23
CA ALA A 223 9.66 0.63 -2.19
C ALA A 223 9.11 -0.55 -1.40
N ASP A 224 7.82 -0.74 -1.44
CA ASP A 224 7.12 -1.82 -0.76
C ASP A 224 7.00 -3.09 -1.63
N GLY A 225 7.66 -3.11 -2.79
CA GLY A 225 7.64 -4.21 -3.75
C GLY A 225 6.33 -4.36 -4.53
N SER A 226 5.26 -3.73 -4.08
CA SER A 226 3.94 -3.79 -4.71
C SER A 226 3.52 -2.48 -5.38
N SER A 227 4.20 -1.38 -5.06
CA SER A 227 3.81 -0.05 -5.50
C SER A 227 5.01 0.79 -5.92
N ILE A 228 4.83 1.51 -7.01
CA ILE A 228 5.62 2.69 -7.37
C ILE A 228 4.66 3.86 -7.28
N THR A 229 4.92 4.85 -6.47
CA THR A 229 4.07 6.05 -6.41
C THR A 229 2.59 5.79 -6.16
N GLY A 230 2.24 4.73 -5.39
CA GLY A 230 0.86 4.40 -5.02
C GLY A 230 0.10 3.56 -6.05
N GLY A 231 0.71 3.15 -7.16
CA GLY A 231 0.08 2.26 -8.13
C GLY A 231 0.22 0.79 -7.74
N LEU A 232 -0.87 0.04 -7.77
CA LEU A 232 -0.87 -1.38 -7.44
C LEU A 232 -0.34 -2.20 -8.62
N THR A 233 0.75 -2.93 -8.41
CA THR A 233 1.30 -3.88 -9.38
C THR A 233 0.77 -5.31 -9.17
N ASN A 234 0.06 -5.58 -8.07
CA ASN A 234 -0.54 -6.88 -7.81
C ASN A 234 -1.65 -7.18 -8.82
N PRO A 235 -1.54 -8.28 -9.60
CA PRO A 235 -2.53 -8.63 -10.62
C PRO A 235 -3.94 -8.82 -10.06
N LEU A 236 -4.07 -9.25 -8.80
CA LEU A 236 -5.37 -9.41 -8.13
C LEU A 236 -6.13 -8.08 -8.04
N ALA A 237 -5.44 -6.96 -7.93
CA ALA A 237 -6.07 -5.64 -7.82
C ALA A 237 -6.96 -5.31 -9.03
N ARG A 238 -6.75 -5.95 -10.17
CA ARG A 238 -7.58 -5.80 -11.37
C ARG A 238 -8.98 -6.38 -11.22
N TYR A 239 -9.15 -7.35 -10.32
CA TYR A 239 -10.44 -7.97 -10.03
C TYR A 239 -11.14 -7.33 -8.83
N VAL A 240 -10.37 -6.84 -7.84
CA VAL A 240 -10.90 -6.50 -6.51
C VAL A 240 -10.83 -4.99 -6.21
N GLY A 241 -10.00 -4.21 -6.91
CA GLY A 241 -9.66 -2.87 -6.44
C GLY A 241 -9.91 -1.71 -7.40
N THR A 242 -9.33 -1.73 -8.59
CA THR A 242 -9.20 -0.50 -9.39
C THR A 242 -10.13 -0.38 -10.58
N ASN A 243 -10.71 -1.46 -11.07
CA ASN A 243 -11.43 -1.45 -12.35
C ASN A 243 -12.92 -1.75 -12.26
N SER A 244 -13.56 -1.50 -11.13
CA SER A 244 -15.01 -1.67 -10.93
C SER A 244 -15.54 -3.10 -11.03
N VAL A 245 -14.70 -4.07 -11.36
CA VAL A 245 -15.10 -5.49 -11.43
C VAL A 245 -15.14 -6.15 -10.07
N GLY A 246 -14.50 -5.55 -9.06
CA GLY A 246 -14.54 -6.04 -7.68
C GLY A 246 -15.87 -5.80 -6.97
N SER A 247 -16.66 -4.85 -7.44
CA SER A 247 -18.04 -4.59 -6.98
C SER A 247 -18.84 -3.94 -8.09
N GLY A 248 -20.15 -4.18 -8.10
CA GLY A 248 -21.07 -3.59 -9.08
C GLY A 248 -22.43 -3.32 -8.45
N ALA A 249 -22.90 -2.07 -8.54
CA ALA A 249 -24.24 -1.72 -8.13
C ALA A 249 -25.23 -1.99 -9.27
N ARG A 250 -26.42 -2.48 -8.91
CA ARG A 250 -27.53 -2.76 -9.84
C ARG A 250 -28.81 -2.17 -9.26
N THR A 251 -29.67 -1.67 -10.13
CA THR A 251 -31.04 -1.30 -9.72
C THR A 251 -31.80 -2.53 -9.28
N TRP A 252 -32.65 -2.36 -8.28
CA TRP A 252 -33.44 -3.42 -7.69
C TRP A 252 -34.84 -2.89 -7.34
N THR A 253 -35.83 -3.60 -7.79
CA THR A 253 -37.24 -3.37 -7.41
C THR A 253 -37.71 -4.61 -6.66
N ASP A 254 -37.89 -4.47 -5.37
CA ASP A 254 -38.48 -5.47 -4.47
C ASP A 254 -40.01 -5.44 -4.71
N ALA A 255 -40.50 -6.34 -5.57
CA ALA A 255 -41.89 -6.34 -5.96
C ALA A 255 -42.77 -7.12 -4.99
N ASN A 256 -42.21 -8.08 -4.26
CA ASN A 256 -42.96 -8.88 -3.30
C ASN A 256 -42.85 -8.37 -1.85
N GLY A 257 -42.00 -7.34 -1.58
CA GLY A 257 -41.90 -6.68 -0.30
C GLY A 257 -41.17 -7.51 0.76
N ASN A 258 -40.37 -8.50 0.37
CA ASN A 258 -39.67 -9.37 1.30
C ASN A 258 -38.26 -8.86 1.74
N PHE A 259 -37.79 -7.75 1.16
CA PHE A 259 -36.49 -7.15 1.40
C PHE A 259 -35.29 -8.07 1.14
N ALA A 260 -35.47 -9.01 0.22
CA ALA A 260 -34.41 -9.92 -0.23
C ALA A 260 -34.34 -9.88 -1.76
N VAL A 261 -33.14 -9.88 -2.33
CA VAL A 261 -32.96 -9.93 -3.80
C VAL A 261 -33.28 -11.34 -4.28
N ASP A 262 -34.38 -11.53 -4.98
CA ASP A 262 -34.85 -12.81 -5.50
C ASP A 262 -35.17 -12.77 -7.03
N CYS A 263 -34.39 -12.00 -7.77
CA CYS A 263 -34.43 -11.94 -9.22
C CYS A 263 -33.58 -13.04 -9.91
N TYR A 264 -33.06 -14.01 -9.18
CA TYR A 264 -32.23 -15.07 -9.74
C TYR A 264 -32.88 -16.45 -9.59
N LEU A 265 -32.71 -17.24 -10.63
CA LEU A 265 -33.06 -18.64 -10.64
C LEU A 265 -31.79 -19.48 -10.42
N ASN A 266 -31.88 -20.55 -9.65
CA ASN A 266 -30.78 -21.53 -9.44
C ASN A 266 -29.51 -21.00 -8.73
N GLY A 267 -29.62 -19.96 -7.89
CA GLY A 267 -28.51 -19.48 -7.07
C GLY A 267 -27.43 -18.68 -7.81
N VAL A 268 -27.61 -18.42 -9.09
CA VAL A 268 -26.71 -17.59 -9.91
C VAL A 268 -27.41 -16.33 -10.35
N ILE A 269 -26.86 -15.17 -10.08
CA ILE A 269 -27.38 -13.88 -10.55
C ILE A 269 -26.60 -13.49 -11.82
N PRO A 270 -27.22 -13.54 -13.01
CA PRO A 270 -26.56 -13.14 -14.25
C PRO A 270 -26.31 -11.62 -14.24
N ASN A 271 -25.30 -11.16 -14.95
CA ASN A 271 -25.00 -9.73 -15.06
C ASN A 271 -25.97 -8.97 -16.00
N THR A 272 -26.81 -9.68 -16.76
CA THR A 272 -27.90 -9.11 -17.55
C THR A 272 -29.09 -8.73 -16.66
N ALA A 273 -29.99 -7.87 -17.17
CA ALA A 273 -31.22 -7.57 -16.48
C ALA A 273 -32.11 -8.82 -16.40
N VAL A 274 -32.77 -8.98 -15.26
CA VAL A 274 -33.71 -10.09 -14.98
C VAL A 274 -34.98 -9.55 -14.39
N ASP A 275 -36.11 -10.01 -14.93
CA ASP A 275 -37.45 -9.67 -14.44
C ASP A 275 -38.23 -10.94 -14.07
N ASN A 276 -38.32 -11.20 -12.77
CA ASN A 276 -39.05 -12.34 -12.21
C ASN A 276 -40.36 -11.95 -11.53
N ARG A 277 -40.83 -10.72 -11.72
CA ARG A 277 -42.06 -10.20 -11.06
C ARG A 277 -43.30 -11.02 -11.40
N ALA A 278 -43.39 -11.51 -12.63
CA ALA A 278 -44.49 -12.38 -13.04
C ALA A 278 -44.53 -13.73 -12.28
N SER A 279 -43.41 -14.16 -11.70
CA SER A 279 -43.26 -15.39 -10.92
C SER A 279 -43.24 -15.13 -9.41
N GLY A 280 -43.58 -13.92 -8.95
CA GLY A 280 -43.58 -13.55 -7.54
C GLY A 280 -42.19 -13.15 -6.99
N GLY A 281 -41.21 -12.98 -7.86
CA GLY A 281 -39.89 -12.45 -7.52
C GLY A 281 -39.73 -10.97 -7.89
N ASP A 282 -38.51 -10.53 -8.09
CA ASP A 282 -38.08 -9.15 -8.24
C ASP A 282 -37.63 -8.79 -9.66
N PHE A 283 -37.42 -7.49 -9.88
CA PHE A 283 -36.69 -6.98 -11.03
C PHE A 283 -35.29 -6.55 -10.60
N CYS A 284 -34.28 -7.06 -11.30
CA CYS A 284 -32.88 -6.61 -11.19
C CYS A 284 -32.41 -6.03 -12.51
N GLY A 285 -31.98 -4.78 -12.49
CA GLY A 285 -31.39 -4.13 -13.65
C GLY A 285 -30.07 -4.77 -14.09
N GLN A 286 -29.60 -4.35 -15.25
CA GLN A 286 -28.32 -4.83 -15.79
C GLN A 286 -27.16 -4.42 -14.87
N GLY A 287 -26.29 -5.35 -14.59
CA GLY A 287 -25.02 -5.13 -13.93
C GLY A 287 -23.89 -4.82 -14.90
N ASN A 288 -22.70 -4.71 -14.36
CA ASN A 288 -21.50 -4.62 -15.19
C ASN A 288 -21.23 -5.99 -15.85
N LEU A 289 -21.31 -6.05 -17.19
CA LEU A 289 -21.10 -7.30 -17.94
C LEU A 289 -19.69 -7.88 -17.77
N ASN A 290 -18.73 -7.05 -17.37
CA ASN A 290 -17.38 -7.49 -17.06
C ASN A 290 -17.18 -7.91 -15.59
N PHE A 291 -18.25 -7.93 -14.79
CA PHE A 291 -18.17 -8.33 -13.39
C PHE A 291 -17.67 -9.78 -13.28
N GLY A 292 -16.64 -9.97 -12.41
CA GLY A 292 -16.00 -11.27 -12.27
C GLY A 292 -15.00 -11.63 -13.38
N ASN A 293 -14.82 -10.78 -14.39
CA ASN A 293 -13.87 -10.99 -15.48
C ASN A 293 -12.60 -10.15 -15.27
N PHE A 294 -11.53 -10.59 -15.91
CA PHE A 294 -10.31 -9.80 -15.99
C PHE A 294 -10.52 -8.60 -16.93
N VAL A 295 -10.20 -7.41 -16.44
CA VAL A 295 -10.27 -6.18 -17.22
C VAL A 295 -8.85 -5.70 -17.53
N THR A 296 -8.56 -5.50 -18.81
CA THR A 296 -7.31 -4.86 -19.21
C THR A 296 -7.25 -3.45 -18.64
N PRO A 297 -6.22 -3.11 -17.86
CA PRO A 297 -6.13 -1.79 -17.26
C PRO A 297 -5.95 -0.73 -18.34
N THR A 298 -6.60 0.40 -18.15
CA THR A 298 -6.39 1.60 -18.96
C THR A 298 -5.03 2.24 -18.71
N THR A 299 -4.50 2.07 -17.51
CA THR A 299 -3.15 2.54 -17.14
C THR A 299 -2.18 1.37 -17.15
N ARG A 300 -1.07 1.52 -17.87
CA ARG A 300 0.04 0.56 -17.91
C ARG A 300 1.30 1.20 -17.36
N TYR A 301 2.07 0.45 -16.61
CA TYR A 301 3.40 0.86 -16.22
C TYR A 301 4.38 0.54 -17.34
N ASP A 302 5.26 1.48 -17.64
CA ASP A 302 6.44 1.20 -18.46
C ASP A 302 7.32 0.17 -17.71
N PRO A 303 7.63 -0.99 -18.32
CA PRO A 303 8.50 -1.97 -17.69
C PRO A 303 9.86 -1.40 -17.25
N ALA A 304 10.35 -0.37 -17.93
CA ALA A 304 11.62 0.27 -17.62
C ALA A 304 11.63 1.01 -16.27
N ILE A 305 10.46 1.34 -15.72
CA ILE A 305 10.39 1.97 -14.39
C ILE A 305 10.15 0.95 -13.27
N LEU A 306 9.77 -0.29 -13.62
CA LEU A 306 9.46 -1.32 -12.64
C LEU A 306 10.71 -2.02 -12.09
N THR A 307 11.78 -2.07 -12.89
CA THR A 307 12.98 -2.85 -12.54
C THR A 307 14.26 -2.13 -12.99
N GLY A 308 15.34 -2.37 -12.28
CA GLY A 308 16.68 -1.95 -12.70
C GLY A 308 17.40 -1.04 -11.70
N TRP A 309 18.57 -0.59 -12.14
CA TRP A 309 19.46 0.28 -11.36
C TRP A 309 19.01 1.73 -11.38
N GLY A 310 18.97 2.35 -10.20
CA GLY A 310 18.73 3.78 -10.06
C GLY A 310 17.37 4.25 -10.57
N LYS A 311 16.36 3.37 -10.61
CA LYS A 311 15.02 3.67 -11.12
C LYS A 311 14.10 4.25 -10.05
N ARG A 312 14.36 3.98 -8.78
CA ARG A 312 13.55 4.48 -7.68
C ARG A 312 13.58 5.99 -7.61
N PRO A 313 12.46 6.65 -7.28
CA PRO A 313 12.49 8.06 -6.91
C PRO A 313 13.47 8.29 -5.75
N TYR A 314 14.19 9.38 -5.81
CA TYR A 314 15.20 9.72 -4.81
C TYR A 314 15.20 11.22 -4.53
N ASP A 315 15.88 11.58 -3.46
CA ASP A 315 16.29 12.95 -3.20
C ASP A 315 17.76 13.05 -2.77
N TRP A 316 18.36 14.15 -3.14
CA TRP A 316 19.63 14.61 -2.60
C TRP A 316 19.36 15.69 -1.58
N ASN A 317 19.97 15.53 -0.40
CA ASN A 317 19.98 16.54 0.65
C ASN A 317 21.38 17.11 0.79
N PHE A 318 21.48 18.43 0.86
CA PHE A 318 22.70 19.17 1.11
C PHE A 318 22.46 20.12 2.28
N GLY A 319 23.44 20.22 3.18
CA GLY A 319 23.40 21.15 4.30
C GLY A 319 24.75 21.85 4.48
N TRP A 320 24.73 23.15 4.66
CA TRP A 320 25.85 23.99 5.05
C TRP A 320 25.48 24.70 6.32
N GLN A 321 26.35 24.63 7.34
CA GLN A 321 26.07 25.20 8.66
C GLN A 321 27.31 25.83 9.21
N VAL A 322 27.13 26.95 9.93
CA VAL A 322 28.17 27.56 10.75
C VAL A 322 27.64 27.66 12.18
N GLN A 323 28.38 27.11 13.10
CA GLN A 323 28.10 27.16 14.53
C GLN A 323 29.15 27.97 15.22
N GLN A 324 28.74 28.91 16.09
CA GLN A 324 29.60 29.78 16.87
C GLN A 324 29.20 29.79 18.33
N GLU A 325 30.13 29.48 19.23
CA GLU A 325 30.00 29.76 20.66
C GLU A 325 30.19 31.25 20.89
N LEU A 326 29.16 31.95 21.36
CA LEU A 326 29.22 33.38 21.65
C LEU A 326 29.65 33.64 23.09
N LEU A 327 29.16 32.82 24.02
CA LEU A 327 29.49 32.87 25.43
C LEU A 327 29.56 31.43 25.95
N PRO A 328 30.23 31.16 27.09
CA PRO A 328 30.19 29.83 27.72
C PRO A 328 28.73 29.34 27.88
N ARG A 329 28.44 28.19 27.28
CA ARG A 329 27.09 27.56 27.25
C ARG A 329 26.05 28.25 26.35
N LEU A 330 26.43 29.25 25.54
CA LEU A 330 25.57 29.88 24.56
C LEU A 330 26.18 29.79 23.16
N SER A 331 25.53 29.09 22.26
CA SER A 331 25.95 28.99 20.86
C SER A 331 24.82 29.37 19.90
N VAL A 332 25.18 29.89 18.74
CA VAL A 332 24.30 30.17 17.62
C VAL A 332 24.71 29.31 16.44
N GLU A 333 23.75 28.72 15.77
CA GLU A 333 23.95 27.98 14.51
C GLU A 333 23.09 28.59 13.39
N VAL A 334 23.72 28.83 12.26
CA VAL A 334 23.04 29.28 11.03
C VAL A 334 23.31 28.25 9.95
N GLY A 335 22.28 27.82 9.25
CA GLY A 335 22.38 26.81 8.21
C GLY A 335 21.54 27.11 6.99
N TYR A 336 22.03 26.61 5.84
CA TYR A 336 21.31 26.56 4.58
C TYR A 336 21.13 25.11 4.18
N PHE A 337 19.89 24.72 3.85
CA PHE A 337 19.55 23.36 3.46
C PHE A 337 18.89 23.36 2.09
N ARG A 338 19.31 22.44 1.24
CA ARG A 338 18.73 22.24 -0.09
C ARG A 338 18.39 20.78 -0.32
N ARG A 339 17.20 20.54 -0.85
CA ARG A 339 16.72 19.21 -1.25
C ARG A 339 16.40 19.22 -2.75
N ILE A 340 16.85 18.19 -3.48
CA ILE A 340 16.66 18.02 -4.91
C ILE A 340 16.08 16.65 -5.14
N PHE A 341 14.90 16.58 -5.73
CA PHE A 341 14.22 15.34 -6.05
C PHE A 341 14.52 14.88 -7.47
N GLY A 342 14.55 13.57 -7.69
CA GLY A 342 14.74 12.97 -9.01
C GLY A 342 13.91 11.70 -9.22
N ASN A 343 13.83 11.25 -10.45
CA ASN A 343 13.07 10.08 -10.89
C ASN A 343 11.57 10.16 -10.54
N PHE A 344 10.94 11.28 -10.83
CA PHE A 344 9.49 11.39 -10.75
C PHE A 344 8.82 10.45 -11.74
N ALA A 345 7.78 9.73 -11.28
CA ALA A 345 6.89 9.06 -12.20
C ALA A 345 5.89 10.06 -12.80
N VAL A 346 5.69 10.00 -14.09
CA VAL A 346 4.73 10.81 -14.84
C VAL A 346 3.74 9.85 -15.51
N THR A 347 2.47 10.22 -15.47
CA THR A 347 1.43 9.52 -16.24
C THR A 347 1.19 10.31 -17.53
N ASP A 348 1.38 9.65 -18.66
CA ASP A 348 1.14 10.23 -19.98
C ASP A 348 -0.11 9.58 -20.61
N ASN A 349 -0.86 10.36 -21.37
CA ASN A 349 -2.01 9.88 -22.13
C ASN A 349 -1.57 9.54 -23.55
N LEU A 350 -1.28 8.28 -23.80
CA LEU A 350 -0.82 7.78 -25.10
C LEU A 350 -1.84 7.96 -26.24
N ALA A 351 -3.11 8.26 -25.92
CA ALA A 351 -4.15 8.55 -26.92
C ALA A 351 -4.14 10.00 -27.40
N GLN A 352 -3.45 10.89 -26.68
CA GLN A 352 -3.28 12.30 -27.06
C GLN A 352 -1.82 12.54 -27.38
N ASN A 353 -1.51 12.74 -28.65
CA ASN A 353 -0.20 13.20 -29.07
C ASN A 353 -0.08 14.73 -28.79
N ILE A 354 0.33 15.09 -27.56
CA ILE A 354 0.46 16.50 -27.14
C ILE A 354 1.65 17.19 -27.83
N PHE A 355 2.56 16.44 -28.41
CA PHE A 355 3.78 16.95 -29.02
C PHE A 355 3.78 16.89 -30.56
N GLY A 356 2.62 16.65 -31.21
CA GLY A 356 2.41 16.82 -32.65
C GLY A 356 3.63 16.51 -33.51
N THR A 357 4.01 15.23 -33.65
CA THR A 357 4.88 14.78 -34.74
C THR A 357 4.13 13.87 -35.68
#